data_666acf034d168711b469db9ebdbe61f1
#
_entry.id   666acf034d168711b469db9ebdbe61f1
#
_cell.length_a   1.000
_cell.length_b   1.000
_cell.length_c   1.000
_cell.angle_alpha   90.00
_cell.angle_beta   90.00
_cell.angle_gamma   90.00
#
_symmetry.space_group_name_H-M   'P 1'
#
loop_
_entity.id
_entity.type
_entity.pdbx_description
1 polymer ?
#
loop_
_entity_poly.entity_id
_entity_poly.type
_entity_poly.pdbx_seq_one_letter_code
_entity_poly.pdbx_strand_id
1 'polypeptide(L)'
;MNIFDLPEFPLPEELTTILAESEYIRIERIISTGQTSGWYDQTETEFIVLLDGSAAIEFENGRSVAMTKGDTLTIEPHERHRVSFTTSKPPCVWLCIFF
;
A
#
# COMPACT_ATOMS: atom_id res chain seq x y z
N MET A 1 -18.65 -3.88 -4.51
CA MET A 1 -17.71 -4.54 -3.58
C MET A 1 -17.47 -3.62 -2.40
N ASN A 2 -17.49 -4.16 -1.20
CA ASN A 2 -17.08 -3.39 -0.03
C ASN A 2 -15.57 -3.51 0.14
N ILE A 3 -14.86 -2.38 0.31
CA ILE A 3 -13.41 -2.37 0.39
C ILE A 3 -12.88 -3.08 1.65
N PHE A 4 -13.72 -3.22 2.68
CA PHE A 4 -13.41 -3.96 3.90
C PHE A 4 -13.92 -5.40 3.89
N ASP A 5 -14.40 -5.88 2.75
CA ASP A 5 -14.74 -7.29 2.58
C ASP A 5 -13.45 -8.06 2.30
N LEU A 6 -12.89 -8.63 3.35
CA LEU A 6 -11.55 -9.21 3.35
C LEU A 6 -11.62 -10.74 3.31
N PRO A 7 -10.65 -11.42 2.64
CA PRO A 7 -10.53 -12.87 2.73
C PRO A 7 -10.09 -13.30 4.14
N GLU A 8 -10.11 -14.59 4.38
CA GLU A 8 -9.51 -15.13 5.61
C GLU A 8 -8.01 -14.82 5.66
N PHE A 9 -7.51 -14.52 6.84
CA PHE A 9 -6.10 -14.23 7.06
C PHE A 9 -5.56 -14.98 8.28
N PRO A 10 -4.22 -15.14 8.44
CA PRO A 10 -3.20 -14.44 7.66
C PRO A 10 -3.09 -14.93 6.22
N LEU A 11 -2.65 -14.04 5.34
CA LEU A 11 -2.40 -14.36 3.94
C LEU A 11 -0.94 -14.83 3.78
N PRO A 12 -0.65 -15.80 2.87
CA PRO A 12 0.73 -16.22 2.60
C PRO A 12 1.57 -15.12 1.93
N GLU A 13 0.91 -14.23 1.22
CA GLU A 13 1.52 -13.05 0.58
C GLU A 13 0.49 -11.94 0.52
N GLU A 14 0.93 -10.71 0.24
CA GLU A 14 -0.03 -9.61 0.09
C GLU A 14 -0.96 -9.85 -1.10
N LEU A 15 -2.18 -9.35 -1.00
CA LEU A 15 -3.21 -9.52 -2.02
C LEU A 15 -3.53 -8.17 -2.65
N THR A 16 -3.30 -8.06 -3.96
CA THR A 16 -3.62 -6.88 -4.75
C THR A 16 -4.85 -7.13 -5.59
N THR A 17 -5.83 -6.23 -5.50
CA THR A 17 -7.05 -6.26 -6.31
C THR A 17 -7.19 -4.94 -7.05
N ILE A 18 -7.30 -4.99 -8.37
CA ILE A 18 -7.58 -3.78 -9.17
C ILE A 18 -9.07 -3.48 -9.02
N LEU A 19 -9.37 -2.29 -8.49
CA LEU A 19 -10.75 -1.85 -8.27
C LEU A 19 -11.31 -1.14 -9.50
N ALA A 20 -10.48 -0.37 -10.19
CA ALA A 20 -10.82 0.35 -11.39
C ALA A 20 -9.53 0.72 -12.14
N GLU A 21 -9.60 0.77 -13.46
CA GLU A 21 -8.49 1.28 -14.26
C GLU A 21 -8.96 1.86 -15.58
N SER A 22 -8.19 2.79 -16.08
CA SER A 22 -8.33 3.37 -17.41
C SER A 22 -6.92 3.57 -17.98
N GLU A 23 -6.81 4.25 -19.12
CA GLU A 23 -5.52 4.48 -19.77
C GLU A 23 -4.50 5.20 -18.85
N TYR A 24 -4.98 6.11 -17.99
CA TYR A 24 -4.11 7.00 -17.20
C TYR A 24 -4.20 6.80 -15.70
N ILE A 25 -5.09 5.95 -15.22
CA ILE A 25 -5.31 5.76 -13.79
C ILE A 25 -5.55 4.28 -13.46
N ARG A 26 -4.99 3.83 -12.34
CA ARG A 26 -5.26 2.51 -11.78
C ARG A 26 -5.50 2.65 -10.29
N ILE A 27 -6.60 2.09 -9.81
CA ILE A 27 -6.98 2.11 -8.39
C ILE A 27 -6.95 0.67 -7.90
N GLU A 28 -6.16 0.45 -6.84
CA GLU A 28 -5.96 -0.88 -6.25
C GLU A 28 -6.30 -0.87 -4.77
N ARG A 29 -6.83 -2.01 -4.32
CA ARG A 29 -6.82 -2.36 -2.91
C ARG A 29 -5.70 -3.37 -2.69
N ILE A 30 -4.85 -3.12 -1.69
CA ILE A 30 -3.80 -4.06 -1.29
C ILE A 30 -4.07 -4.44 0.16
N ILE A 31 -4.00 -5.75 0.46
CA ILE A 31 -4.14 -6.27 1.81
C ILE A 31 -2.81 -6.89 2.20
N SER A 32 -2.25 -6.43 3.31
CA SER A 32 -1.02 -6.96 3.90
C SER A 32 -1.31 -7.51 5.30
N THR A 33 -0.73 -8.66 5.61
CA THR A 33 -0.86 -9.30 6.92
C THR A 33 0.53 -9.59 7.49
N GLY A 34 1.34 -8.54 7.62
CA GLY A 34 2.71 -8.62 8.13
C GLY A 34 3.78 -8.66 7.04
N GLN A 35 3.40 -8.67 5.77
CA GLN A 35 4.37 -8.71 4.67
C GLN A 35 5.12 -7.38 4.55
N THR A 36 6.35 -7.49 4.06
CA THR A 36 7.17 -6.37 3.62
C THR A 36 7.48 -6.52 2.14
N SER A 37 7.99 -5.49 1.51
CA SER A 37 8.29 -5.50 0.08
C SER A 37 9.77 -5.30 -0.19
N GLY A 38 10.20 -5.63 -1.43
CA GLY A 38 11.44 -5.12 -1.98
C GLY A 38 11.29 -3.66 -2.40
N TRP A 39 12.34 -3.11 -3.00
CA TRP A 39 12.35 -1.72 -3.48
C TRP A 39 11.53 -1.56 -4.75
N TYR A 40 10.69 -0.54 -4.77
CA TYR A 40 9.94 -0.10 -5.94
C TYR A 40 10.54 1.15 -6.54
N ASP A 41 10.58 1.20 -7.86
CA ASP A 41 10.91 2.37 -8.66
C ASP A 41 9.90 2.39 -9.80
N GLN A 42 8.94 3.29 -9.75
CA GLN A 42 7.81 3.31 -10.65
C GLN A 42 7.70 4.64 -11.41
N THR A 43 7.12 4.60 -12.59
CA THR A 43 6.95 5.77 -13.45
C THR A 43 5.73 6.61 -13.10
N GLU A 44 4.79 6.02 -12.36
CA GLU A 44 3.53 6.68 -11.97
C GLU A 44 3.70 7.39 -10.64
N THR A 45 2.87 8.41 -10.41
CA THR A 45 2.61 8.92 -9.07
C THR A 45 1.70 7.93 -8.36
N GLU A 46 1.96 7.67 -7.08
CA GLU A 46 1.12 6.82 -6.25
C GLU A 46 0.58 7.61 -5.07
N PHE A 47 -0.75 7.69 -4.96
CA PHE A 47 -1.43 8.23 -3.79
C PHE A 47 -1.94 7.09 -2.93
N ILE A 48 -1.51 7.05 -1.67
CA ILE A 48 -1.81 5.95 -0.75
C ILE A 48 -2.69 6.47 0.38
N VAL A 49 -3.73 5.70 0.69
CA VAL A 49 -4.51 5.84 1.92
C VAL A 49 -4.42 4.52 2.68
N LEU A 50 -3.95 4.56 3.92
CA LEU A 50 -4.01 3.40 4.80
C LEU A 50 -5.37 3.38 5.49
N LEU A 51 -6.26 2.48 5.06
CA LEU A 51 -7.64 2.40 5.54
C LEU A 51 -7.76 1.66 6.87
N ASP A 52 -6.84 0.75 7.17
CA ASP A 52 -6.77 0.02 8.44
C ASP A 52 -5.35 -0.53 8.63
N GLY A 53 -5.00 -0.83 9.88
CA GLY A 53 -3.68 -1.33 10.25
C GLY A 53 -2.68 -0.21 10.51
N SER A 54 -1.40 -0.61 10.65
CA SER A 54 -0.26 0.28 10.78
C SER A 54 0.89 -0.24 9.94
N ALA A 55 1.66 0.66 9.36
CA ALA A 55 2.72 0.32 8.41
C ALA A 55 3.85 1.34 8.46
N ALA A 56 4.96 1.04 7.80
CA ALA A 56 6.04 1.98 7.56
C ALA A 56 6.52 1.86 6.12
N ILE A 57 6.77 3.02 5.50
CA ILE A 57 7.35 3.15 4.17
C ILE A 57 8.73 3.75 4.33
N GLU A 58 9.75 3.09 3.76
CA GLU A 58 11.13 3.56 3.76
C GLU A 58 11.51 4.02 2.37
N PHE A 59 12.16 5.18 2.29
CA PHE A 59 12.67 5.75 1.05
C PHE A 59 14.18 5.54 0.97
N GLU A 60 14.71 5.45 -0.25
CA GLU A 60 16.13 5.19 -0.49
C GLU A 60 17.04 6.25 0.15
N ASN A 61 16.57 7.50 0.30
CA ASN A 61 17.32 8.58 0.96
C ASN A 61 17.41 8.44 2.49
N GLY A 62 16.89 7.35 3.06
CA GLY A 62 16.89 7.09 4.50
C GLY A 62 15.66 7.61 5.25
N ARG A 63 14.79 8.37 4.59
CA ARG A 63 13.53 8.82 5.19
C ARG A 63 12.61 7.63 5.41
N SER A 64 11.97 7.58 6.58
CA SER A 64 10.95 6.57 6.91
C SER A 64 9.68 7.28 7.34
N VAL A 65 8.53 6.79 6.85
CA VAL A 65 7.21 7.34 7.15
C VAL A 65 6.38 6.26 7.83
N ALA A 66 6.04 6.48 9.09
CA ALA A 66 5.10 5.62 9.80
C ALA A 66 3.67 6.06 9.44
N MET A 67 2.82 5.07 9.15
CA MET A 67 1.42 5.30 8.78
C MET A 67 0.51 4.54 9.72
N THR A 68 -0.57 5.19 10.13
CA THR A 68 -1.67 4.57 10.87
C THR A 68 -2.97 4.78 10.12
N LYS A 69 -4.03 4.18 10.60
CA LYS A 69 -5.37 4.25 9.97
C LYS A 69 -5.75 5.69 9.64
N GLY A 70 -6.08 5.94 8.38
CA GLY A 70 -6.49 7.24 7.86
C GLY A 70 -5.36 8.10 7.32
N ASP A 71 -4.11 7.71 7.51
CA ASP A 71 -2.97 8.47 6.97
C ASP A 71 -2.88 8.32 5.46
N THR A 72 -2.41 9.38 4.82
CA THR A 72 -2.18 9.44 3.38
C THR A 72 -0.72 9.76 3.08
N LEU A 73 -0.27 9.32 1.92
CA LEU A 73 1.09 9.58 1.44
C LEU A 73 1.07 9.64 -0.08
N THR A 74 1.77 10.61 -0.64
CA THR A 74 2.01 10.68 -2.08
C THR A 74 3.46 10.31 -2.37
N ILE A 75 3.64 9.36 -3.28
CA ILE A 75 4.96 8.93 -3.76
C ILE A 75 5.09 9.39 -5.19
N GLU A 76 6.10 10.23 -5.45
CA GLU A 76 6.35 10.79 -6.78
C GLU A 76 6.99 9.75 -7.70
N PRO A 77 6.93 9.97 -9.05
CA PRO A 77 7.62 9.09 -10.00
C PRO A 77 9.10 8.92 -9.64
N HIS A 78 9.58 7.68 -9.71
CA HIS A 78 10.98 7.31 -9.47
C HIS A 78 11.48 7.60 -8.05
N GLU A 79 10.59 7.90 -7.13
CA GLU A 79 10.89 8.01 -5.71
C GLU A 79 10.98 6.58 -5.14
N ARG A 80 12.21 6.08 -5.04
CA ARG A 80 12.46 4.69 -4.70
C ARG A 80 12.11 4.42 -3.24
N HIS A 81 11.25 3.42 -3.02
CA HIS A 81 10.66 3.14 -1.71
C HIS A 81 10.37 1.66 -1.51
N ARG A 82 10.13 1.29 -0.27
CA ARG A 82 9.66 -0.06 0.10
C ARG A 82 8.74 0.00 1.30
N VAL A 83 7.90 -1.02 1.44
CA VAL A 83 7.13 -1.26 2.66
C VAL A 83 8.03 -2.04 3.61
N SER A 84 8.46 -1.40 4.69
CA SER A 84 9.41 -1.98 5.65
C SER A 84 8.72 -2.64 6.84
N PHE A 85 7.43 -2.35 7.07
CA PHE A 85 6.64 -2.91 8.15
C PHE A 85 5.16 -2.87 7.82
N THR A 86 4.42 -3.93 8.15
CA THR A 86 2.95 -3.96 8.17
C THR A 86 2.48 -4.76 9.37
N THR A 87 1.31 -4.41 9.91
CA THR A 87 0.64 -5.22 10.94
C THR A 87 -0.11 -6.37 10.30
N SER A 88 -0.31 -7.44 11.08
CA SER A 88 -1.14 -8.57 10.68
C SER A 88 -2.48 -8.60 11.42
N LYS A 89 -2.55 -7.99 12.61
CA LYS A 89 -3.77 -7.88 13.44
C LYS A 89 -3.86 -6.47 14.01
N PRO A 90 -4.70 -5.61 13.44
CA PRO A 90 -5.50 -5.81 12.23
C PRO A 90 -4.62 -5.87 10.99
N PRO A 91 -5.11 -6.47 9.89
CA PRO A 91 -4.40 -6.42 8.62
C PRO A 91 -4.34 -4.99 8.10
N CYS A 92 -3.33 -4.69 7.29
CA CYS A 92 -3.26 -3.42 6.58
C CYS A 92 -4.16 -3.48 5.35
N VAL A 93 -5.05 -2.51 5.22
CA VAL A 93 -5.89 -2.33 4.04
C VAL A 93 -5.46 -1.02 3.39
N TRP A 94 -4.91 -1.13 2.19
CA TRP A 94 -4.37 -0.01 1.44
C TRP A 94 -5.28 0.33 0.28
N LEU A 95 -5.54 1.60 0.08
CA LEU A 95 -6.08 2.13 -1.16
C LEU A 95 -4.97 2.86 -1.89
N CYS A 96 -4.62 2.39 -3.08
CA CYS A 96 -3.51 2.94 -3.86
C CYS A 96 -4.05 3.42 -5.21
N ILE A 97 -3.76 4.67 -5.54
CA ILE A 97 -4.16 5.29 -6.80
C ILE A 97 -2.88 5.65 -7.56
N PHE A 98 -2.71 5.04 -8.73
CA PHE A 98 -1.57 5.27 -9.61
C PHE A 98 -2.01 6.12 -10.79
N PHE A 99 -1.28 7.22 -11.06
CA PHE A 99 -1.62 8.13 -12.14
C PHE A 99 -0.43 8.92 -12.68
#